data_0d3c8668cdb83edbfcd8143451ebcb60
#
_entry.id   0d3c8668cdb83edbfcd8143451ebcb60
#
_cell.length_a   1.000
_cell.length_b   1.000
_cell.length_c   1.000
_cell.angle_alpha   90.00
_cell.angle_beta   90.00
_cell.angle_gamma   90.00
#
_symmetry.space_group_name_H-M   'P 1'
#
loop_
_entity.id
_entity.type
_entity.pdbx_description
1 polymer ?
#
loop_
_entity_poly.entity_id
_entity_poly.type
_entity_poly.pdbx_seq_one_letter_code
_entity_poly.pdbx_strand_id
1 'polypeptide(L)'
;MKKILSLVLVLAMMMGLLACGAKKEAVPAETLPQAPTEAATEAPTEEPAEEATEAPVEPALVVDTGILMEADKDMLNTYTVIAVNPEAPFEDADGNAVSDVYVNTAGADALIKWLLSEEALTLASQFGMGDQYLFYILDGAPKYEGEIPAATEETKAIRLSTTTSVKDSGLWDILEPAFEEKYGYELDIASAGTGKAIAAAKAGNADLILVHSKKQEEAFVEAGFGRIVEGFEAERISFLYNYFVLCGPSADPAGVKDAASVKDAFATIAEGKYTFISRGDNSGTHTKEIALWPEDLGITVEAESFADYTEWYISANTGMGACLVMAEQMGAYILTDKATFLTFQANDGVI
;
A
#
# COMPACT_ATOMS: atom_id res chain seq x y z
N MET A 1 57.19 -19.91 11.74
CA MET A 1 57.84 -19.60 13.06
C MET A 1 56.86 -18.74 13.84
N LYS A 2 56.51 -19.26 15.02
CA LYS A 2 55.95 -18.60 16.20
C LYS A 2 54.58 -17.94 16.04
N LYS A 3 53.42 -18.51 16.47
CA LYS A 3 52.95 -18.78 17.85
C LYS A 3 52.91 -17.51 18.69
N ILE A 4 51.73 -17.06 19.25
CA ILE A 4 51.18 -17.41 20.57
C ILE A 4 50.03 -16.41 20.79
N LEU A 5 48.74 -16.73 21.00
CA LEU A 5 48.06 -17.22 22.24
C LEU A 5 47.80 -16.11 23.28
N SER A 6 46.52 -15.85 23.55
CA SER A 6 45.90 -15.52 24.83
C SER A 6 44.40 -15.35 24.60
N LEU A 7 43.51 -16.18 24.92
CA LEU A 7 43.00 -17.01 26.04
C LEU A 7 42.88 -16.22 27.36
N VAL A 8 41.67 -16.42 27.95
CA VAL A 8 41.22 -16.23 29.33
C VAL A 8 40.51 -14.88 29.63
N LEU A 9 39.19 -14.84 29.85
CA LEU A 9 38.58 -15.10 31.13
C LEU A 9 37.09 -15.43 31.04
N VAL A 10 36.76 -16.67 31.33
CA VAL A 10 35.44 -17.18 31.76
C VAL A 10 35.45 -17.14 33.27
N LEU A 11 34.39 -16.68 33.93
CA LEU A 11 33.93 -17.12 35.23
C LEU A 11 32.55 -16.50 35.48
N ALA A 12 31.43 -17.17 35.27
CA ALA A 12 30.81 -18.14 36.21
C ALA A 12 30.29 -17.48 37.50
N MET A 13 28.98 -17.39 37.60
CA MET A 13 28.29 -17.64 38.84
C MET A 13 26.99 -18.37 38.58
N MET A 14 27.07 -19.69 38.70
CA MET A 14 25.95 -20.56 39.06
C MET A 14 25.83 -20.48 40.58
N MET A 15 24.60 -20.52 41.05
CA MET A 15 24.05 -21.44 42.05
C MET A 15 22.84 -20.85 42.76
N GLY A 16 21.82 -21.68 42.82
CA GLY A 16 20.76 -21.61 43.78
C GLY A 16 19.51 -22.39 43.41
N LEU A 17 19.64 -23.70 43.18
CA LEU A 17 18.54 -24.64 43.29
C LEU A 17 18.17 -24.79 44.76
N LEU A 18 16.88 -24.77 45.11
CA LEU A 18 16.30 -25.77 46.02
C LEU A 18 14.76 -25.76 45.90
N ALA A 19 14.27 -26.91 45.55
CA ALA A 19 12.88 -27.32 45.58
C ALA A 19 12.35 -27.45 47.00
N CYS A 20 11.09 -27.13 47.21
CA CYS A 20 10.24 -27.95 48.10
C CYS A 20 8.77 -27.70 47.77
N GLY A 21 8.07 -28.77 47.45
CA GLY A 21 6.63 -28.79 47.27
C GLY A 21 5.93 -28.85 48.63
N ALA A 22 4.69 -28.46 48.67
CA ALA A 22 3.60 -29.16 49.32
C ALA A 22 2.31 -28.34 49.39
N LYS A 23 1.24 -29.04 49.02
CA LYS A 23 -0.12 -29.04 49.60
C LYS A 23 -1.05 -27.83 49.38
N LYS A 24 -2.14 -28.16 48.69
CA LYS A 24 -3.45 -27.54 48.77
C LYS A 24 -3.92 -27.39 50.20
N GLU A 25 -4.35 -26.19 50.58
CA GLU A 25 -5.33 -25.98 51.64
C GLU A 25 -6.41 -24.99 51.18
N ALA A 26 -7.66 -25.38 51.47
CA ALA A 26 -8.85 -24.64 51.16
C ALA A 26 -9.01 -23.45 52.10
N VAL A 27 -9.41 -22.31 51.56
CA VAL A 27 -9.74 -21.10 52.34
C VAL A 27 -11.25 -21.02 52.51
N PRO A 28 -11.77 -20.74 53.73
CA PRO A 28 -13.21 -20.62 53.99
C PRO A 28 -13.76 -19.27 53.53
N ALA A 29 -15.03 -19.32 53.16
CA ALA A 29 -15.83 -18.16 52.83
C ALA A 29 -16.00 -17.22 54.03
N GLU A 30 -15.70 -15.94 53.86
CA GLU A 30 -15.99 -14.91 54.82
C GLU A 30 -17.11 -14.00 54.35
N THR A 31 -18.02 -13.79 55.26
CA THR A 31 -19.36 -13.20 55.23
C THR A 31 -19.35 -11.71 54.89
N LEU A 32 -20.32 -11.31 54.08
CA LEU A 32 -20.74 -9.92 53.85
C LEU A 32 -21.41 -9.33 55.11
N PRO A 33 -21.13 -8.06 55.48
CA PRO A 33 -21.93 -7.36 56.46
C PRO A 33 -23.15 -6.70 55.81
N GLN A 34 -24.27 -6.84 56.47
CA GLN A 34 -25.56 -6.24 56.17
C GLN A 34 -25.56 -4.72 56.40
N ALA A 35 -26.35 -4.04 55.57
CA ALA A 35 -26.67 -2.62 55.68
C ALA A 35 -27.52 -2.28 56.92
N PRO A 36 -27.39 -1.09 57.51
CA PRO A 36 -28.37 -0.56 58.45
C PRO A 36 -29.48 0.18 57.74
N THR A 37 -30.67 -0.02 58.30
CA THR A 37 -31.98 0.50 57.89
C THR A 37 -32.17 1.94 58.38
N GLU A 38 -32.78 2.77 57.49
CA GLU A 38 -33.61 3.95 57.67
C GLU A 38 -33.35 5.01 58.73
N ALA A 39 -33.21 6.25 58.22
CA ALA A 39 -33.93 7.40 58.76
C ALA A 39 -34.31 8.36 57.62
N ALA A 40 -35.62 8.58 57.48
CA ALA A 40 -36.17 9.56 56.56
C ALA A 40 -35.84 11.00 57.03
N THR A 41 -35.38 11.85 56.13
CA THR A 41 -35.51 13.32 56.29
C THR A 41 -35.39 14.03 54.94
N GLU A 42 -36.43 14.74 54.60
CA GLU A 42 -36.61 15.96 53.79
C GLU A 42 -36.00 16.01 52.37
N ALA A 43 -36.91 16.23 51.41
CA ALA A 43 -36.62 16.55 50.04
C ALA A 43 -35.85 17.91 49.91
N PRO A 44 -34.79 17.97 49.10
CA PRO A 44 -34.29 19.24 48.60
C PRO A 44 -35.01 19.59 47.29
N THR A 45 -35.34 20.84 47.23
CA THR A 45 -35.84 21.62 46.08
C THR A 45 -35.12 21.31 44.80
N GLU A 46 -35.84 21.05 43.72
CA GLU A 46 -35.36 20.98 42.36
C GLU A 46 -34.68 22.30 41.96
N GLU A 47 -33.36 22.28 41.77
CA GLU A 47 -32.66 23.24 40.94
C GLU A 47 -32.95 22.93 39.48
N PRO A 48 -33.11 23.94 38.59
CA PRO A 48 -33.37 23.72 37.17
C PRO A 48 -32.17 23.01 36.55
N ALA A 49 -32.44 21.91 35.81
CA ALA A 49 -31.46 21.22 35.00
C ALA A 49 -30.79 22.26 34.06
N GLU A 50 -29.49 22.48 34.19
CA GLU A 50 -28.68 23.12 33.16
C GLU A 50 -28.87 22.31 31.86
N GLU A 51 -29.41 22.97 30.85
CA GLU A 51 -29.43 22.50 29.49
C GLU A 51 -27.99 22.13 29.11
N ALA A 52 -27.76 20.84 28.88
CA ALA A 52 -26.50 20.37 28.31
C ALA A 52 -26.33 21.07 26.94
N THR A 53 -25.48 22.08 26.91
CA THR A 53 -25.01 22.67 25.66
C THR A 53 -24.35 21.56 24.88
N GLU A 54 -24.99 21.10 23.78
CA GLU A 54 -24.36 20.26 22.78
C GLU A 54 -23.03 20.90 22.41
N ALA A 55 -21.95 20.11 22.52
CA ALA A 55 -20.65 20.54 22.03
C ALA A 55 -20.81 20.96 20.55
N PRO A 56 -20.14 22.04 20.11
CA PRO A 56 -20.22 22.46 18.72
C PRO A 56 -19.82 21.26 17.86
N VAL A 57 -20.74 20.78 17.01
CA VAL A 57 -20.42 19.84 15.95
C VAL A 57 -19.46 20.60 15.05
N GLU A 58 -18.18 20.21 15.02
CA GLU A 58 -17.25 20.73 14.04
C GLU A 58 -17.89 20.54 12.66
N PRO A 59 -17.92 21.57 11.81
CA PRO A 59 -18.48 21.42 10.48
C PRO A 59 -17.73 20.29 9.78
N ALA A 60 -18.49 19.36 9.18
CA ALA A 60 -17.93 18.30 8.37
C ALA A 60 -16.93 18.92 7.39
N LEU A 61 -15.74 18.31 7.29
CA LEU A 61 -14.68 18.79 6.39
C LEU A 61 -15.27 18.78 4.96
N VAL A 62 -15.45 19.94 4.38
CA VAL A 62 -15.86 20.04 2.97
C VAL A 62 -14.58 19.86 2.17
N VAL A 63 -14.46 18.74 1.45
CA VAL A 63 -13.30 18.47 0.60
C VAL A 63 -13.26 19.49 -0.54
N ASP A 64 -12.31 20.41 -0.49
CA ASP A 64 -12.09 21.44 -1.53
C ASP A 64 -11.04 21.00 -2.56
N THR A 65 -10.29 19.93 -2.29
CA THR A 65 -9.33 19.37 -3.24
C THR A 65 -10.06 18.74 -4.42
N GLY A 66 -9.64 19.09 -5.62
CA GLY A 66 -10.18 18.59 -6.89
C GLY A 66 -9.10 18.10 -7.84
N ILE A 67 -9.50 17.33 -8.86
CA ILE A 67 -8.62 16.97 -9.98
C ILE A 67 -8.40 18.23 -10.82
N LEU A 68 -7.14 18.64 -10.96
CA LEU A 68 -6.73 19.80 -11.76
C LEU A 68 -6.22 19.38 -13.14
N MET A 69 -5.50 18.26 -13.20
CA MET A 69 -5.06 17.66 -14.47
C MET A 69 -5.24 16.15 -14.46
N GLU A 70 -5.70 15.60 -15.58
CA GLU A 70 -5.82 14.17 -15.83
C GLU A 70 -5.53 13.82 -17.30
N ALA A 71 -5.38 12.53 -17.58
CA ALA A 71 -5.21 11.98 -18.95
C ALA A 71 -3.98 12.49 -19.72
N ASP A 72 -2.99 13.09 -19.06
CA ASP A 72 -1.71 13.40 -19.68
C ASP A 72 -0.92 12.09 -19.91
N LYS A 73 -0.21 12.02 -21.05
CA LYS A 73 0.60 10.83 -21.43
C LYS A 73 1.67 10.48 -20.40
N ASP A 74 2.23 11.50 -19.72
CA ASP A 74 3.25 11.31 -18.70
C ASP A 74 2.64 10.88 -17.34
N MET A 75 1.32 10.93 -17.20
CA MET A 75 0.57 10.41 -16.04
C MET A 75 0.02 9.00 -16.23
N LEU A 76 0.32 8.34 -17.35
CA LEU A 76 -0.09 6.94 -17.54
C LEU A 76 0.54 6.04 -16.47
N ASN A 77 -0.28 5.22 -15.85
CA ASN A 77 0.09 4.27 -14.82
C ASN A 77 -0.23 2.85 -15.29
N THR A 78 0.79 2.08 -15.62
CA THR A 78 0.65 0.75 -16.22
C THR A 78 0.89 -0.32 -15.17
N TYR A 79 -0.05 -1.23 -15.01
CA TYR A 79 0.03 -2.36 -14.08
C TYR A 79 0.62 -3.58 -14.76
N THR A 80 1.55 -4.21 -14.07
CA THR A 80 2.34 -5.33 -14.57
C THR A 80 2.30 -6.47 -13.57
N VAL A 81 2.10 -7.69 -14.06
CA VAL A 81 2.23 -8.92 -13.29
C VAL A 81 3.53 -9.63 -13.66
N ILE A 82 4.24 -10.16 -12.66
CA ILE A 82 5.50 -10.91 -12.83
C ILE A 82 5.45 -12.13 -11.92
N ALA A 83 5.63 -13.32 -12.49
CA ALA A 83 5.79 -14.55 -11.71
C ALA A 83 7.18 -14.60 -11.09
N VAL A 84 7.27 -14.99 -9.82
CA VAL A 84 8.56 -15.15 -9.13
C VAL A 84 9.26 -16.42 -9.62
N ASN A 85 10.56 -16.30 -9.90
CA ASN A 85 11.40 -17.41 -10.30
C ASN A 85 11.78 -18.25 -9.06
N PRO A 86 11.44 -19.55 -8.97
CA PRO A 86 11.80 -20.40 -7.83
C PRO A 86 13.31 -20.58 -7.65
N GLU A 87 14.10 -20.36 -8.71
CA GLU A 87 15.57 -20.45 -8.72
C GLU A 87 16.24 -19.07 -8.50
N ALA A 88 15.45 -18.03 -8.10
CA ALA A 88 15.99 -16.68 -7.92
C ALA A 88 17.02 -16.63 -6.78
N PRO A 89 17.94 -15.66 -6.82
CA PRO A 89 18.90 -15.45 -5.75
C PRO A 89 18.25 -14.71 -4.58
N PHE A 90 17.37 -15.38 -3.84
CA PHE A 90 16.61 -14.79 -2.75
C PHE A 90 17.51 -14.17 -1.69
N GLU A 91 17.15 -12.96 -1.26
CA GLU A 91 17.91 -12.13 -0.32
C GLU A 91 16.95 -11.42 0.66
N ASP A 92 17.37 -11.29 1.92
CA ASP A 92 16.64 -10.49 2.90
C ASP A 92 16.90 -8.98 2.71
N ALA A 93 16.32 -8.15 3.58
CA ALA A 93 16.45 -6.69 3.51
C ALA A 93 17.90 -6.20 3.71
N ASP A 94 18.74 -7.01 4.32
CA ASP A 94 20.17 -6.73 4.57
C ASP A 94 21.07 -7.28 3.45
N GLY A 95 20.48 -7.94 2.42
CA GLY A 95 21.20 -8.54 1.30
C GLY A 95 21.80 -9.92 1.63
N ASN A 96 21.39 -10.56 2.73
CA ASN A 96 21.83 -11.92 3.04
C ASN A 96 21.01 -12.93 2.25
N ALA A 97 21.67 -13.96 1.73
CA ALA A 97 20.98 -15.03 1.00
C ALA A 97 19.95 -15.75 1.88
N VAL A 98 18.75 -15.95 1.34
CA VAL A 98 17.67 -16.74 1.95
C VAL A 98 17.61 -18.09 1.25
N SER A 99 17.70 -19.19 2.02
CA SER A 99 17.62 -20.58 1.53
C SER A 99 16.23 -21.17 1.77
N ASP A 100 15.96 -22.28 1.10
CA ASP A 100 14.75 -23.10 1.28
C ASP A 100 13.44 -22.33 1.01
N VAL A 101 13.48 -21.37 0.07
CA VAL A 101 12.30 -20.64 -0.38
C VAL A 101 11.42 -21.55 -1.23
N TYR A 102 10.15 -21.63 -0.85
CA TYR A 102 9.12 -22.27 -1.67
C TYR A 102 8.34 -21.22 -2.45
N VAL A 103 8.22 -21.40 -3.76
CA VAL A 103 7.38 -20.60 -4.65
C VAL A 103 6.30 -21.49 -5.26
N ASN A 104 5.05 -21.15 -5.03
CA ASN A 104 3.91 -21.84 -5.66
C ASN A 104 3.78 -21.43 -7.13
N THR A 105 4.62 -22.00 -7.98
CA THR A 105 4.65 -21.69 -9.41
C THR A 105 3.36 -22.03 -10.12
N ALA A 106 2.72 -23.15 -9.77
CA ALA A 106 1.46 -23.58 -10.40
C ALA A 106 0.29 -22.65 -10.06
N GLY A 107 0.18 -22.21 -8.80
CA GLY A 107 -0.81 -21.25 -8.38
C GLY A 107 -0.58 -19.87 -9.01
N ALA A 108 0.67 -19.40 -9.02
CA ALA A 108 1.03 -18.14 -9.67
C ALA A 108 0.69 -18.13 -11.16
N ASP A 109 0.98 -19.24 -11.87
CA ASP A 109 0.65 -19.38 -13.29
C ASP A 109 -0.87 -19.36 -13.53
N ALA A 110 -1.64 -20.04 -12.67
CA ALA A 110 -3.09 -20.06 -12.77
C ALA A 110 -3.67 -18.64 -12.57
N LEU A 111 -3.21 -17.90 -11.57
CA LEU A 111 -3.66 -16.53 -11.33
C LEU A 111 -3.27 -15.58 -12.48
N ILE A 112 -2.04 -15.67 -12.99
CA ILE A 112 -1.59 -14.83 -14.12
C ILE A 112 -2.42 -15.14 -15.37
N LYS A 113 -2.62 -16.42 -15.70
CA LYS A 113 -3.45 -16.84 -16.83
C LYS A 113 -4.89 -16.34 -16.68
N TRP A 114 -5.44 -16.35 -15.47
CA TRP A 114 -6.78 -15.84 -15.24
C TRP A 114 -6.84 -14.32 -15.34
N LEU A 115 -5.90 -13.57 -14.75
CA LEU A 115 -5.85 -12.10 -14.86
C LEU A 115 -5.81 -11.64 -16.32
N LEU A 116 -5.26 -12.47 -17.22
CA LEU A 116 -5.17 -12.18 -18.66
C LEU A 116 -6.29 -12.85 -19.47
N SER A 117 -7.25 -13.49 -18.82
CA SER A 117 -8.44 -14.03 -19.46
C SER A 117 -9.46 -12.91 -19.80
N GLU A 118 -10.34 -13.19 -20.77
CA GLU A 118 -11.42 -12.26 -21.12
C GLU A 118 -12.29 -11.92 -19.91
N GLU A 119 -12.53 -12.88 -19.01
CA GLU A 119 -13.34 -12.69 -17.81
C GLU A 119 -12.72 -11.66 -16.86
N ALA A 120 -11.48 -11.86 -16.43
CA ALA A 120 -10.82 -10.96 -15.50
C ALA A 120 -10.57 -9.57 -16.10
N LEU A 121 -10.17 -9.51 -17.38
CA LEU A 121 -10.00 -8.25 -18.09
C LEU A 121 -11.33 -7.47 -18.20
N THR A 122 -12.44 -8.18 -18.43
CA THR A 122 -13.78 -7.57 -18.46
C THR A 122 -14.17 -7.04 -17.08
N LEU A 123 -14.00 -7.85 -16.02
CA LEU A 123 -14.27 -7.41 -14.65
C LEU A 123 -13.46 -6.15 -14.29
N ALA A 124 -12.16 -6.17 -14.57
CA ALA A 124 -11.28 -5.03 -14.28
C ALA A 124 -11.65 -3.78 -15.08
N SER A 125 -11.94 -3.91 -16.38
CA SER A 125 -12.27 -2.76 -17.25
C SER A 125 -13.66 -2.20 -17.05
N GLN A 126 -14.56 -2.94 -16.44
CA GLN A 126 -15.89 -2.49 -16.04
C GLN A 126 -15.96 -2.00 -14.60
N PHE A 127 -14.87 -2.17 -13.86
CA PHE A 127 -14.78 -1.66 -12.50
C PHE A 127 -14.70 -0.14 -12.50
N GLY A 128 -15.56 0.50 -11.72
CA GLY A 128 -15.66 1.95 -11.70
C GLY A 128 -16.45 2.51 -10.53
N MET A 129 -16.44 3.83 -10.42
CA MET A 129 -17.21 4.60 -9.46
C MET A 129 -18.16 5.55 -10.20
N GLY A 130 -19.48 5.41 -9.97
CA GLY A 130 -20.48 6.15 -10.71
C GLY A 130 -20.40 5.84 -12.22
N ASP A 131 -20.22 6.88 -13.02
CA ASP A 131 -20.13 6.75 -14.48
C ASP A 131 -18.68 6.64 -15.00
N GLN A 132 -17.69 6.49 -14.09
CA GLN A 132 -16.28 6.47 -14.45
C GLN A 132 -15.66 5.09 -14.27
N TYR A 133 -15.05 4.57 -15.32
CA TYR A 133 -14.19 3.39 -15.26
C TYR A 133 -12.83 3.79 -14.65
N LEU A 134 -12.31 2.92 -13.78
CA LEU A 134 -11.08 3.19 -13.04
C LEU A 134 -9.86 2.47 -13.63
N PHE A 135 -10.09 1.42 -14.41
CA PHE A 135 -9.04 0.67 -15.09
C PHE A 135 -9.39 0.42 -16.53
N TYR A 136 -8.37 0.36 -17.36
CA TYR A 136 -8.48 0.14 -18.81
C TYR A 136 -7.54 -0.99 -19.22
N ILE A 137 -7.95 -1.76 -20.23
CA ILE A 137 -7.09 -2.80 -20.80
C ILE A 137 -6.01 -2.11 -21.65
N LEU A 138 -4.75 -2.47 -21.41
CA LEU A 138 -3.62 -1.92 -22.17
C LEU A 138 -3.66 -2.42 -23.62
N ASP A 139 -3.45 -1.52 -24.58
CA ASP A 139 -3.35 -1.90 -25.98
C ASP A 139 -2.19 -2.87 -26.20
N GLY A 140 -2.49 -3.99 -26.86
CA GLY A 140 -1.51 -5.06 -27.07
C GLY A 140 -1.25 -5.95 -25.85
N ALA A 141 -2.01 -5.80 -24.77
CA ALA A 141 -1.93 -6.74 -23.65
C ALA A 141 -2.18 -8.18 -24.13
N PRO A 142 -1.35 -9.14 -23.73
CA PRO A 142 -1.59 -10.53 -24.09
C PRO A 142 -2.89 -11.02 -23.47
N LYS A 143 -3.59 -11.89 -24.20
CA LYS A 143 -4.81 -12.56 -23.71
C LYS A 143 -4.55 -14.04 -23.58
N TYR A 144 -5.10 -14.64 -22.54
CA TYR A 144 -5.04 -16.08 -22.33
C TYR A 144 -6.43 -16.71 -22.59
N GLU A 145 -6.46 -17.63 -23.54
CA GLU A 145 -7.68 -18.35 -23.93
C GLU A 145 -7.63 -19.85 -23.59
N GLY A 146 -6.54 -20.30 -22.96
CA GLY A 146 -6.35 -21.69 -22.59
C GLY A 146 -7.11 -22.10 -21.32
N GLU A 147 -7.01 -23.38 -20.98
CA GLU A 147 -7.58 -23.92 -19.74
C GLU A 147 -6.76 -23.46 -18.52
N ILE A 148 -7.46 -23.03 -17.47
CA ILE A 148 -6.86 -22.66 -16.20
C ILE A 148 -7.14 -23.81 -15.21
N PRO A 149 -6.10 -24.44 -14.64
CA PRO A 149 -6.31 -25.55 -13.73
C PRO A 149 -6.97 -25.10 -12.42
N ALA A 150 -7.81 -25.96 -11.86
CA ALA A 150 -8.31 -25.78 -10.50
C ALA A 150 -7.21 -26.05 -9.47
N ALA A 151 -7.36 -25.48 -8.29
CA ALA A 151 -6.44 -25.69 -7.18
C ALA A 151 -6.40 -27.14 -6.71
N THR A 152 -5.24 -27.57 -6.24
CA THR A 152 -5.06 -28.78 -5.44
C THR A 152 -4.69 -28.37 -4.00
N GLU A 153 -4.68 -29.32 -3.06
CA GLU A 153 -4.26 -29.04 -1.68
C GLU A 153 -2.84 -28.47 -1.59
N GLU A 154 -1.97 -28.80 -2.58
CA GLU A 154 -0.57 -28.34 -2.60
C GLU A 154 -0.42 -26.96 -3.26
N THR A 155 -1.37 -26.57 -4.13
CA THR A 155 -1.25 -25.35 -4.94
C THR A 155 -2.25 -24.27 -4.59
N LYS A 156 -3.18 -24.51 -3.66
CA LYS A 156 -4.30 -23.61 -3.39
C LYS A 156 -3.90 -22.25 -2.82
N ALA A 157 -2.91 -22.19 -1.95
CA ALA A 157 -2.48 -20.94 -1.33
C ALA A 157 -1.52 -20.19 -2.25
N ILE A 158 -1.88 -18.98 -2.67
CA ILE A 158 -1.08 -18.14 -3.56
C ILE A 158 -0.75 -16.84 -2.83
N ARG A 159 0.54 -16.52 -2.70
CA ARG A 159 1.03 -15.27 -2.09
C ARG A 159 1.23 -14.23 -3.18
N LEU A 160 0.37 -13.24 -3.20
CA LEU A 160 0.46 -12.10 -4.10
C LEU A 160 1.01 -10.87 -3.35
N SER A 161 2.13 -10.32 -3.80
CA SER A 161 2.60 -9.02 -3.33
C SER A 161 2.22 -7.92 -4.31
N THR A 162 1.47 -6.93 -3.85
CA THR A 162 0.94 -5.86 -4.68
C THR A 162 1.10 -4.48 -4.02
N THR A 163 0.55 -3.45 -4.65
CA THR A 163 0.66 -2.07 -4.14
C THR A 163 -0.60 -1.64 -3.39
N THR A 164 -0.43 -0.70 -2.45
CA THR A 164 -1.56 -0.11 -1.72
C THR A 164 -2.58 0.52 -2.66
N SER A 165 -2.14 1.19 -3.73
CA SER A 165 -3.04 1.81 -4.71
C SER A 165 -3.95 0.81 -5.41
N VAL A 166 -3.48 -0.40 -5.72
CA VAL A 166 -4.32 -1.46 -6.31
C VAL A 166 -5.33 -1.99 -5.30
N LYS A 167 -4.91 -2.18 -4.05
CA LYS A 167 -5.80 -2.64 -2.98
C LYS A 167 -6.83 -1.58 -2.61
N ASP A 168 -6.38 -0.35 -2.38
CA ASP A 168 -7.24 0.77 -1.94
C ASP A 168 -8.23 1.21 -3.02
N SER A 169 -7.97 0.88 -4.30
CA SER A 169 -8.94 1.10 -5.39
C SER A 169 -10.19 0.22 -5.27
N GLY A 170 -10.13 -0.88 -4.51
CA GLY A 170 -11.21 -1.88 -4.43
C GLY A 170 -11.22 -2.89 -5.59
N LEU A 171 -10.23 -2.86 -6.50
CA LEU A 171 -10.19 -3.79 -7.64
C LEU A 171 -10.11 -5.25 -7.19
N TRP A 172 -9.37 -5.54 -6.12
CA TRP A 172 -9.28 -6.90 -5.57
C TRP A 172 -10.57 -7.38 -4.93
N ASP A 173 -11.45 -6.50 -4.45
CA ASP A 173 -12.73 -6.88 -3.86
C ASP A 173 -13.66 -7.59 -4.87
N ILE A 174 -13.41 -7.40 -6.17
CA ILE A 174 -14.13 -8.09 -7.25
C ILE A 174 -13.32 -9.20 -7.92
N LEU A 175 -12.00 -9.04 -8.04
CA LEU A 175 -11.16 -10.04 -8.73
C LEU A 175 -10.87 -11.26 -7.85
N GLU A 176 -10.55 -11.05 -6.57
CA GLU A 176 -10.24 -12.12 -5.62
C GLU A 176 -11.38 -13.15 -5.52
N PRO A 177 -12.62 -12.78 -5.14
CA PRO A 177 -13.70 -13.76 -5.02
C PRO A 177 -14.05 -14.44 -6.34
N ALA A 178 -13.95 -13.73 -7.48
CA ALA A 178 -14.24 -14.32 -8.79
C ALA A 178 -13.25 -15.43 -9.15
N PHE A 179 -11.97 -15.26 -8.81
CA PHE A 179 -10.95 -16.28 -9.03
C PHE A 179 -11.08 -17.45 -8.04
N GLU A 180 -11.22 -17.13 -6.76
CA GLU A 180 -11.28 -18.14 -5.69
C GLU A 180 -12.50 -19.04 -5.82
N GLU A 181 -13.70 -18.49 -6.03
CA GLU A 181 -14.94 -19.27 -6.21
C GLU A 181 -14.88 -20.22 -7.42
N LYS A 182 -14.22 -19.76 -8.50
CA LYS A 182 -14.22 -20.51 -9.74
C LYS A 182 -13.18 -21.63 -9.76
N TYR A 183 -12.01 -21.38 -9.19
CA TYR A 183 -10.85 -22.28 -9.31
C TYR A 183 -10.42 -22.93 -8.00
N GLY A 184 -10.97 -22.50 -6.86
CA GLY A 184 -10.70 -23.09 -5.54
C GLY A 184 -9.36 -22.69 -4.94
N TYR A 185 -8.74 -21.62 -5.45
CA TYR A 185 -7.53 -21.04 -4.84
C TYR A 185 -7.87 -20.19 -3.62
N GLU A 186 -6.86 -19.86 -2.83
CA GLU A 186 -6.91 -18.95 -1.69
C GLU A 186 -5.80 -17.91 -1.87
N LEU A 187 -6.15 -16.63 -2.03
CA LEU A 187 -5.18 -15.56 -2.24
C LEU A 187 -4.75 -14.93 -0.91
N ASP A 188 -3.46 -14.95 -0.64
CA ASP A 188 -2.84 -14.15 0.43
C ASP A 188 -2.27 -12.87 -0.20
N ILE A 189 -3.04 -11.78 -0.12
CA ILE A 189 -2.73 -10.51 -0.78
C ILE A 189 -2.05 -9.56 0.20
N ALA A 190 -0.73 -9.46 0.11
CA ALA A 190 0.06 -8.47 0.83
C ALA A 190 0.19 -7.18 0.01
N SER A 191 -0.19 -6.03 0.58
CA SER A 191 -0.09 -4.74 -0.09
C SER A 191 0.88 -3.79 0.62
N ALA A 192 1.75 -3.14 -0.16
CA ALA A 192 2.70 -2.15 0.31
C ALA A 192 3.08 -1.18 -0.83
N GLY A 193 3.95 -0.18 -0.59
CA GLY A 193 4.56 0.57 -1.69
C GLY A 193 5.40 -0.35 -2.60
N THR A 194 5.52 -0.03 -3.90
CA THR A 194 6.16 -0.90 -4.90
C THR A 194 7.51 -1.45 -4.45
N GLY A 195 8.37 -0.61 -3.88
CA GLY A 195 9.68 -1.05 -3.39
C GLY A 195 9.60 -2.13 -2.31
N LYS A 196 8.65 -2.00 -1.37
CA LYS A 196 8.43 -3.01 -0.31
C LYS A 196 7.78 -4.27 -0.87
N ALA A 197 6.85 -4.15 -1.83
CA ALA A 197 6.25 -5.30 -2.50
C ALA A 197 7.30 -6.14 -3.25
N ILE A 198 8.20 -5.48 -3.97
CA ILE A 198 9.33 -6.13 -4.65
C ILE A 198 10.32 -6.74 -3.64
N ALA A 199 10.64 -6.04 -2.55
CA ALA A 199 11.52 -6.55 -1.51
C ALA A 199 10.95 -7.82 -0.84
N ALA A 200 9.62 -7.87 -0.62
CA ALA A 200 8.95 -9.08 -0.11
C ALA A 200 9.12 -10.27 -1.07
N ALA A 201 8.97 -10.05 -2.39
CA ALA A 201 9.19 -11.08 -3.38
C ALA A 201 10.66 -11.53 -3.44
N LYS A 202 11.61 -10.61 -3.35
CA LYS A 202 13.05 -10.92 -3.27
C LYS A 202 13.43 -11.73 -2.04
N ALA A 203 12.71 -11.53 -0.94
CA ALA A 203 12.88 -12.31 0.28
C ALA A 203 12.14 -13.68 0.25
N GLY A 204 11.52 -14.06 -0.87
CA GLY A 204 10.79 -15.33 -1.02
C GLY A 204 9.40 -15.35 -0.38
N ASN A 205 8.83 -14.19 -0.08
CA ASN A 205 7.52 -14.06 0.57
C ASN A 205 6.35 -13.84 -0.41
N ALA A 206 6.58 -14.03 -1.71
CA ALA A 206 5.55 -13.95 -2.73
C ALA A 206 5.77 -14.97 -3.83
N ASP A 207 4.70 -15.41 -4.48
CA ASP A 207 4.72 -16.30 -5.64
C ASP A 207 4.62 -15.53 -6.95
N LEU A 208 4.04 -14.34 -6.89
CA LEU A 208 3.99 -13.35 -7.97
C LEU A 208 3.85 -11.94 -7.39
N ILE A 209 4.17 -10.96 -8.22
CA ILE A 209 3.94 -9.54 -7.91
C ILE A 209 3.01 -8.91 -8.93
N LEU A 210 2.17 -7.95 -8.49
CA LEU A 210 1.39 -7.05 -9.35
C LEU A 210 1.68 -5.61 -8.92
N VAL A 211 2.45 -4.91 -9.73
CA VAL A 211 3.01 -3.60 -9.41
C VAL A 211 2.93 -2.64 -10.61
N HIS A 212 3.34 -1.38 -10.46
CA HIS A 212 3.20 -0.35 -11.48
C HIS A 212 4.39 0.63 -11.51
N SER A 213 5.62 0.14 -11.37
CA SER A 213 6.84 0.95 -11.51
C SER A 213 7.80 0.27 -12.48
N LYS A 214 7.72 0.65 -13.76
CA LYS A 214 8.49 0.04 -14.85
C LYS A 214 9.97 -0.12 -14.50
N LYS A 215 10.61 0.91 -13.95
CA LYS A 215 12.03 0.89 -13.61
C LYS A 215 12.36 -0.18 -12.55
N GLN A 216 11.51 -0.30 -11.51
CA GLN A 216 11.71 -1.29 -10.45
C GLN A 216 11.38 -2.71 -10.92
N GLU A 217 10.38 -2.86 -11.81
CA GLU A 217 10.01 -4.12 -12.44
C GLU A 217 11.13 -4.66 -13.34
N GLU A 218 11.70 -3.77 -14.18
CA GLU A 218 12.83 -4.12 -15.05
C GLU A 218 14.04 -4.54 -14.21
N ALA A 219 14.38 -3.81 -13.15
CA ALA A 219 15.46 -4.17 -12.25
C ALA A 219 15.21 -5.53 -11.52
N PHE A 220 13.96 -5.84 -11.18
CA PHE A 220 13.59 -7.13 -10.59
C PHE A 220 13.83 -8.30 -11.55
N VAL A 221 13.42 -8.14 -12.81
CA VAL A 221 13.62 -9.14 -13.87
C VAL A 221 15.11 -9.27 -14.22
N GLU A 222 15.84 -8.16 -14.41
CA GLU A 222 17.29 -8.16 -14.69
C GLU A 222 18.11 -8.86 -13.60
N ALA A 223 17.65 -8.78 -12.36
CA ALA A 223 18.26 -9.48 -11.23
C ALA A 223 17.90 -10.96 -11.12
N GLY A 224 17.11 -11.52 -12.07
CA GLY A 224 16.78 -12.93 -12.17
C GLY A 224 15.62 -13.39 -11.28
N PHE A 225 14.84 -12.46 -10.73
CA PHE A 225 13.69 -12.81 -9.87
C PHE A 225 12.40 -13.07 -10.63
N GLY A 226 12.32 -12.66 -11.90
CA GLY A 226 11.21 -12.97 -12.78
C GLY A 226 11.36 -14.33 -13.48
N ARG A 227 10.25 -14.86 -13.99
CA ARG A 227 10.24 -16.00 -14.91
C ARG A 227 9.14 -15.86 -15.96
N ILE A 228 9.33 -16.51 -17.07
CA ILE A 228 8.30 -16.63 -18.12
C ILE A 228 7.25 -17.66 -17.66
N VAL A 229 5.98 -17.30 -17.77
CA VAL A 229 4.85 -18.22 -17.59
C VAL A 229 4.53 -18.87 -18.93
N GLU A 230 4.27 -20.17 -18.93
CA GLU A 230 3.92 -20.91 -20.14
C GLU A 230 2.70 -20.28 -20.85
N GLY A 231 2.85 -19.99 -22.13
CA GLY A 231 1.87 -19.32 -22.96
C GLY A 231 2.12 -17.82 -23.16
N PHE A 232 3.18 -17.26 -22.54
CA PHE A 232 3.61 -15.87 -22.71
C PHE A 232 5.06 -15.79 -23.15
N GLU A 233 5.46 -14.64 -23.70
CA GLU A 233 6.81 -14.45 -24.27
C GLU A 233 7.73 -13.60 -23.36
N ALA A 234 7.16 -12.97 -22.33
CA ALA A 234 7.89 -12.05 -21.46
C ALA A 234 7.66 -12.41 -19.98
N GLU A 235 8.66 -12.14 -19.15
CA GLU A 235 8.56 -12.27 -17.69
C GLU A 235 7.69 -11.16 -17.10
N ARG A 236 7.77 -9.97 -17.68
CA ARG A 236 7.06 -8.77 -17.29
C ARG A 236 5.84 -8.56 -18.18
N ILE A 237 4.63 -8.81 -17.67
CA ILE A 237 3.39 -8.78 -18.44
C ILE A 237 2.55 -7.59 -18.00
N SER A 238 2.58 -6.50 -18.77
CA SER A 238 1.73 -5.33 -18.57
C SER A 238 0.37 -5.56 -19.24
N PHE A 239 -0.74 -5.29 -18.53
CA PHE A 239 -2.06 -5.68 -19.02
C PHE A 239 -3.19 -4.67 -18.73
N LEU A 240 -3.07 -3.89 -17.66
CA LEU A 240 -4.01 -2.83 -17.30
C LEU A 240 -3.29 -1.49 -17.20
N TYR A 241 -4.03 -0.43 -17.32
CA TYR A 241 -3.57 0.90 -16.98
C TYR A 241 -4.67 1.74 -16.34
N ASN A 242 -4.26 2.75 -15.61
CA ASN A 242 -5.07 3.90 -15.25
C ASN A 242 -4.23 5.18 -15.37
N TYR A 243 -4.72 6.28 -14.80
CA TYR A 243 -3.97 7.52 -14.79
C TYR A 243 -3.69 7.98 -13.37
N PHE A 244 -2.51 8.50 -13.17
CA PHE A 244 -2.30 9.44 -12.08
C PHE A 244 -3.04 10.73 -12.40
N VAL A 245 -3.38 11.49 -11.38
CA VAL A 245 -3.99 12.80 -11.47
C VAL A 245 -3.21 13.79 -10.59
N LEU A 246 -3.08 15.01 -11.07
CA LEU A 246 -2.61 16.12 -10.26
C LEU A 246 -3.83 16.77 -9.61
N CYS A 247 -3.87 16.70 -8.29
CA CYS A 247 -4.92 17.29 -7.47
C CYS A 247 -4.40 18.51 -6.71
N GLY A 248 -5.31 19.35 -6.27
CA GLY A 248 -5.02 20.54 -5.48
C GLY A 248 -6.27 21.32 -5.14
N PRO A 249 -6.16 22.46 -4.47
CA PRO A 249 -7.30 23.28 -4.11
C PRO A 249 -8.11 23.68 -5.35
N SER A 250 -9.44 23.62 -5.27
CA SER A 250 -10.34 23.94 -6.39
C SER A 250 -10.14 25.33 -6.96
N ALA A 251 -9.66 26.28 -6.14
CA ALA A 251 -9.32 27.64 -6.55
C ALA A 251 -8.09 27.71 -7.46
N ASP A 252 -7.26 26.65 -7.50
CA ASP A 252 -6.06 26.53 -8.33
C ASP A 252 -5.15 27.77 -8.33
N PRO A 253 -4.59 28.15 -7.20
CA PRO A 253 -3.80 29.39 -7.11
C PRO A 253 -2.54 29.39 -7.99
N ALA A 254 -2.03 28.23 -8.38
CA ALA A 254 -0.92 28.12 -9.33
C ALA A 254 -1.36 28.20 -10.79
N GLY A 255 -2.66 28.00 -11.09
CA GLY A 255 -3.18 27.99 -12.46
C GLY A 255 -2.74 26.77 -13.28
N VAL A 256 -2.54 25.62 -12.61
CA VAL A 256 -2.04 24.40 -13.28
C VAL A 256 -3.06 23.76 -14.22
N LYS A 257 -4.37 24.05 -14.05
CA LYS A 257 -5.41 23.59 -15.00
C LYS A 257 -5.17 24.01 -16.43
N ASP A 258 -4.53 25.17 -16.61
CA ASP A 258 -4.26 25.76 -17.93
C ASP A 258 -2.86 25.40 -18.46
N ALA A 259 -2.08 24.58 -17.74
CA ALA A 259 -0.76 24.16 -18.17
C ALA A 259 -0.84 23.25 -19.41
N ALA A 260 0.14 23.37 -20.31
CA ALA A 260 0.15 22.61 -21.57
C ALA A 260 0.46 21.12 -21.36
N SER A 261 1.11 20.78 -20.27
CA SER A 261 1.42 19.41 -19.85
C SER A 261 1.52 19.31 -18.33
N VAL A 262 1.49 18.09 -17.80
CA VAL A 262 1.71 17.86 -16.38
C VAL A 262 3.11 18.32 -15.93
N LYS A 263 4.12 18.20 -16.78
CA LYS A 263 5.47 18.70 -16.48
C LYS A 263 5.51 20.22 -16.39
N ASP A 264 4.78 20.93 -17.24
CA ASP A 264 4.64 22.39 -17.13
C ASP A 264 3.90 22.78 -15.85
N ALA A 265 2.90 22.00 -15.43
CA ALA A 265 2.22 22.20 -14.15
C ALA A 265 3.18 22.03 -12.95
N PHE A 266 3.99 20.97 -12.96
CA PHE A 266 5.01 20.75 -11.92
C PHE A 266 6.06 21.86 -11.91
N ALA A 267 6.51 22.32 -13.06
CA ALA A 267 7.41 23.48 -13.16
C ALA A 267 6.77 24.73 -12.56
N THR A 268 5.49 25.00 -12.87
CA THR A 268 4.75 26.15 -12.31
C THR A 268 4.62 26.07 -10.79
N ILE A 269 4.33 24.89 -10.25
CA ILE A 269 4.27 24.65 -8.80
C ILE A 269 5.62 24.97 -8.15
N ALA A 270 6.72 24.46 -8.72
CA ALA A 270 8.06 24.67 -8.20
C ALA A 270 8.51 26.16 -8.29
N GLU A 271 8.31 26.79 -9.45
CA GLU A 271 8.67 28.21 -9.66
C GLU A 271 7.92 29.13 -8.71
N GLY A 272 6.62 28.87 -8.50
CA GLY A 272 5.76 29.64 -7.59
C GLY A 272 5.89 29.22 -6.13
N LYS A 273 6.65 28.16 -5.83
CA LYS A 273 6.80 27.58 -4.49
C LYS A 273 5.46 27.27 -3.83
N TYR A 274 4.51 26.77 -4.61
CA TYR A 274 3.23 26.33 -4.06
C TYR A 274 3.41 25.03 -3.29
N THR A 275 2.74 24.91 -2.16
CA THR A 275 2.86 23.74 -1.30
C THR A 275 2.48 22.47 -2.07
N PHE A 276 3.35 21.48 -2.04
CA PHE A 276 3.17 20.17 -2.65
C PHE A 276 3.43 19.07 -1.62
N ILE A 277 2.52 18.11 -1.54
CA ILE A 277 2.66 16.94 -0.67
C ILE A 277 3.17 15.78 -1.52
N SER A 278 4.38 15.32 -1.22
CA SER A 278 4.95 14.10 -1.77
C SER A 278 4.73 12.93 -0.84
N ARG A 279 4.52 11.75 -1.40
CA ARG A 279 4.48 10.52 -0.60
C ARG A 279 5.80 10.25 0.13
N GLY A 280 6.94 10.53 -0.49
CA GLY A 280 8.26 10.41 0.10
C GLY A 280 8.68 8.99 0.52
N ASP A 281 7.94 7.93 0.09
CA ASP A 281 8.04 6.55 0.59
C ASP A 281 8.58 5.55 -0.45
N ASN A 282 9.16 6.04 -1.54
CA ASN A 282 9.65 5.25 -2.68
C ASN A 282 8.57 4.34 -3.30
N SER A 283 7.30 4.71 -3.18
CA SER A 283 6.18 4.05 -3.88
C SER A 283 6.20 4.32 -5.38
N GLY A 284 5.35 3.62 -6.13
CA GLY A 284 5.14 3.87 -7.55
C GLY A 284 4.70 5.32 -7.83
N THR A 285 3.83 5.88 -6.98
CA THR A 285 3.40 7.29 -7.08
C THR A 285 4.56 8.24 -6.81
N HIS A 286 5.38 8.00 -5.76
CA HIS A 286 6.56 8.81 -5.48
C HIS A 286 7.57 8.75 -6.63
N THR A 287 7.83 7.56 -7.18
CA THR A 287 8.72 7.40 -8.33
C THR A 287 8.19 8.14 -9.57
N LYS A 288 6.88 8.11 -9.81
CA LYS A 288 6.22 8.85 -10.89
C LYS A 288 6.32 10.36 -10.69
N GLU A 289 6.04 10.84 -9.48
CA GLU A 289 6.14 12.25 -9.11
C GLU A 289 7.54 12.80 -9.40
N ILE A 290 8.61 12.10 -8.93
CA ILE A 290 10.00 12.48 -9.17
C ILE A 290 10.30 12.66 -10.66
N ALA A 291 9.73 11.83 -11.53
CA ALA A 291 9.95 11.91 -12.98
C ALA A 291 9.22 13.10 -13.65
N LEU A 292 8.34 13.79 -12.94
CA LEU A 292 7.60 14.94 -13.44
C LEU A 292 8.22 16.28 -13.08
N TRP A 293 9.05 16.34 -12.02
CA TRP A 293 9.77 17.56 -11.66
C TRP A 293 10.78 17.98 -12.72
N PRO A 294 11.04 19.28 -12.89
CA PRO A 294 12.15 19.77 -13.71
C PRO A 294 13.48 19.14 -13.28
N GLU A 295 14.27 18.68 -14.25
CA GLU A 295 15.55 17.97 -13.99
C GLU A 295 16.57 18.84 -13.25
N ASP A 296 16.54 20.16 -13.47
CA ASP A 296 17.45 21.12 -12.85
C ASP A 296 17.22 21.31 -11.35
N LEU A 297 16.06 20.92 -10.82
CA LEU A 297 15.82 20.86 -9.37
C LEU A 297 16.60 19.72 -8.71
N GLY A 298 16.97 18.68 -9.45
CA GLY A 298 17.70 17.53 -8.93
C GLY A 298 16.96 16.72 -7.86
N ILE A 299 15.62 16.85 -7.78
CA ILE A 299 14.80 16.11 -6.81
C ILE A 299 14.84 14.62 -7.15
N THR A 300 15.18 13.81 -6.17
CA THR A 300 15.22 12.34 -6.25
C THR A 300 14.51 11.72 -5.05
N VAL A 301 14.58 10.42 -4.91
CA VAL A 301 14.03 9.70 -3.73
C VAL A 301 14.84 9.94 -2.45
N GLU A 302 16.04 10.49 -2.56
CA GLU A 302 16.96 10.72 -1.44
C GLU A 302 16.61 12.06 -0.76
N ALA A 303 16.49 12.05 0.57
CA ALA A 303 16.05 13.22 1.36
C ALA A 303 16.95 14.45 1.18
N GLU A 304 18.23 14.23 0.94
CA GLU A 304 19.21 15.31 0.72
C GLU A 304 18.92 16.10 -0.56
N SER A 305 18.29 15.47 -1.56
CA SER A 305 18.01 16.08 -2.87
C SER A 305 16.97 17.20 -2.82
N PHE A 306 16.08 17.17 -1.83
CA PHE A 306 15.03 18.18 -1.65
C PHE A 306 15.16 19.00 -0.36
N ALA A 307 16.30 18.91 0.33
CA ALA A 307 16.54 19.62 1.58
C ALA A 307 16.37 21.14 1.45
N ASP A 308 16.70 21.70 0.28
CA ASP A 308 16.59 23.14 0.00
C ASP A 308 15.16 23.56 -0.39
N TYR A 309 14.21 22.62 -0.55
CA TYR A 309 12.85 22.87 -1.01
C TYR A 309 11.77 22.67 0.06
N THR A 310 12.15 22.42 1.30
CA THR A 310 11.24 22.09 2.42
C THR A 310 10.23 23.19 2.76
N GLU A 311 10.38 24.40 2.23
CA GLU A 311 9.40 25.47 2.36
C GLU A 311 8.09 25.18 1.60
N TRP A 312 8.17 24.42 0.49
CA TRP A 312 7.03 24.13 -0.38
C TRP A 312 6.88 22.64 -0.74
N TYR A 313 7.96 21.86 -0.71
CA TYR A 313 7.97 20.43 -0.99
C TYR A 313 8.00 19.64 0.33
N ILE A 314 6.88 18.99 0.65
CA ILE A 314 6.71 18.27 1.90
C ILE A 314 6.73 16.76 1.64
N SER A 315 7.80 16.09 2.01
CA SER A 315 7.94 14.64 1.96
C SER A 315 7.24 14.03 3.18
N ALA A 316 6.04 13.47 2.98
CA ALA A 316 5.20 12.98 4.07
C ALA A 316 5.66 11.60 4.59
N ASN A 317 6.37 10.81 3.78
CA ASN A 317 6.82 9.46 4.08
C ASN A 317 5.71 8.56 4.65
N THR A 318 4.53 8.62 4.02
CA THR A 318 3.33 7.91 4.47
C THR A 318 2.47 7.42 3.31
N GLY A 319 1.37 6.69 3.61
CA GLY A 319 0.41 6.20 2.62
C GLY A 319 -0.41 7.32 1.96
N MET A 320 -1.01 7.03 0.80
CA MET A 320 -1.70 8.03 -0.02
C MET A 320 -2.89 8.65 0.71
N GLY A 321 -3.67 7.89 1.48
CA GLY A 321 -4.80 8.43 2.23
C GLY A 321 -4.39 9.55 3.17
N ALA A 322 -3.34 9.33 3.98
CA ALA A 322 -2.81 10.36 4.87
C ALA A 322 -2.24 11.57 4.09
N CYS A 323 -1.60 11.35 2.94
CA CYS A 323 -1.12 12.44 2.09
C CYS A 323 -2.26 13.28 1.51
N LEU A 324 -3.38 12.67 1.13
CA LEU A 324 -4.57 13.37 0.65
C LEU A 324 -5.20 14.24 1.75
N VAL A 325 -5.31 13.71 2.98
CA VAL A 325 -5.77 14.48 4.13
C VAL A 325 -4.85 15.68 4.40
N MET A 326 -3.53 15.49 4.33
CA MET A 326 -2.56 16.58 4.48
C MET A 326 -2.72 17.63 3.38
N ALA A 327 -2.88 17.21 2.11
CA ALA A 327 -3.06 18.10 0.98
C ALA A 327 -4.35 18.94 1.14
N GLU A 328 -5.45 18.33 1.55
CA GLU A 328 -6.70 19.00 1.85
C GLU A 328 -6.54 20.06 2.95
N GLN A 329 -5.96 19.68 4.10
CA GLN A 329 -5.78 20.56 5.24
C GLN A 329 -4.86 21.75 4.96
N MET A 330 -3.87 21.56 4.07
CA MET A 330 -2.87 22.57 3.75
C MET A 330 -3.20 23.37 2.48
N GLY A 331 -4.26 23.01 1.74
CA GLY A 331 -4.54 23.57 0.43
C GLY A 331 -3.39 23.32 -0.55
N ALA A 332 -2.80 22.13 -0.50
CA ALA A 332 -1.60 21.77 -1.23
C ALA A 332 -1.91 21.00 -2.51
N TYR A 333 -0.96 21.00 -3.44
CA TYR A 333 -0.96 20.12 -4.62
C TYR A 333 -0.44 18.75 -4.27
N ILE A 334 -0.91 17.72 -4.99
CA ILE A 334 -0.52 16.33 -4.79
C ILE A 334 -0.71 15.51 -6.07
N LEU A 335 0.23 14.62 -6.36
CA LEU A 335 0.04 13.56 -7.36
C LEU A 335 -0.57 12.33 -6.68
N THR A 336 -1.63 11.80 -7.24
CA THR A 336 -2.28 10.59 -6.72
C THR A 336 -2.80 9.70 -7.85
N ASP A 337 -3.11 8.45 -7.55
CA ASP A 337 -3.90 7.58 -8.40
C ASP A 337 -5.35 8.07 -8.47
N LYS A 338 -5.95 8.07 -9.67
CA LYS A 338 -7.32 8.57 -9.87
C LYS A 338 -8.34 7.80 -9.03
N ALA A 339 -8.21 6.48 -8.95
CA ALA A 339 -9.15 5.65 -8.20
C ALA A 339 -9.10 5.97 -6.70
N THR A 340 -7.89 6.07 -6.15
CA THR A 340 -7.67 6.47 -4.75
C THR A 340 -8.27 7.84 -4.45
N PHE A 341 -8.08 8.81 -5.36
CA PHE A 341 -8.64 10.15 -5.16
C PHE A 341 -10.18 10.16 -5.20
N LEU A 342 -10.79 9.43 -6.12
CA LEU A 342 -12.26 9.34 -6.19
C LEU A 342 -12.84 8.64 -4.96
N THR A 343 -12.16 7.63 -4.43
CA THR A 343 -12.55 6.99 -3.16
C THR A 343 -12.45 7.99 -1.99
N PHE A 344 -11.37 8.78 -1.93
CA PHE A 344 -11.22 9.83 -0.94
C PHE A 344 -12.36 10.86 -1.00
N GLN A 345 -12.73 11.32 -2.19
CA GLN A 345 -13.85 12.25 -2.36
C GLN A 345 -15.19 11.62 -1.98
N ALA A 346 -15.45 10.37 -2.39
CA ALA A 346 -16.71 9.68 -2.12
C ALA A 346 -16.94 9.42 -0.63
N ASN A 347 -15.87 9.34 0.15
CA ASN A 347 -15.90 9.09 1.60
C ASN A 347 -15.63 10.37 2.42
N ASP A 348 -15.93 11.55 1.88
CA ASP A 348 -15.78 12.85 2.59
C ASP A 348 -14.36 13.04 3.20
N GLY A 349 -13.33 12.63 2.48
CA GLY A 349 -11.95 12.80 2.90
C GLY A 349 -11.42 11.68 3.83
N VAL A 350 -12.08 10.54 3.88
CA VAL A 350 -11.65 9.35 4.65
C VAL A 350 -11.28 8.21 3.68
N ILE A 351 -10.12 7.59 3.88
CA ILE A 351 -9.68 6.38 3.17
C ILE A 351 -9.33 5.30 4.19
#